data_61f319db003971d50b18a29ee9f14bf6
#
_entry.id   61f319db003971d50b18a29ee9f14bf6
#
_cell.length_a   1.000
_cell.length_b   1.000
_cell.length_c   1.000
_cell.angle_alpha   90.00
_cell.angle_beta   90.00
_cell.angle_gamma   90.00
#
_symmetry.space_group_name_H-M   'P 1'
#
loop_
_entity.id
_entity.type
_entity.pdbx_description
1 polymer ?
#
loop_
_entity_poly.entity_id
_entity_poly.type
_entity_poly.pdbx_seq_one_letter_code
_entity_poly.pdbx_strand_id
1 'polypeptide(L)'
;MKSEYDILVVGGGPGGAIAAWTAARLGLSVCLIEKRPAIGAPVRCAEGIGKELLRSFIEPDPRWISADIKRARIIAPNRTTITLDDNRAGAEVGYVLDRKIFDRELVWQASKAGSDVFVKSRAVAPIMEDGHIRGAVVECCGKRQEVKAKVTIAADGVESKFTRWCGLDTTIPLSEMMSCIQYLVTDIDIDPNSNDFYLGNDVAPQGYLWVFAKGERSANIGIGIPASKNKPEMRARDYLDRFMHEHFPDGKIIECIVGGDPVCRPLPCTVADGLMIVGDAARVVDPLTGGGIGNAMI
;
A
#
# COMPACT_ATOMS: atom_id res chain seq x y z
N MET A 1 16.08 -4.62 -21.12
CA MET A 1 14.62 -4.54 -21.32
C MET A 1 14.38 -4.77 -22.80
N LYS A 2 13.47 -5.69 -23.17
CA LYS A 2 13.05 -5.90 -24.57
C LYS A 2 12.22 -4.70 -25.03
N SER A 3 12.07 -4.52 -26.32
CA SER A 3 11.25 -3.45 -26.90
C SER A 3 9.75 -3.79 -26.89
N GLU A 4 9.38 -5.07 -26.72
CA GLU A 4 8.00 -5.53 -26.79
C GLU A 4 7.73 -6.69 -25.82
N TYR A 5 6.53 -6.68 -25.20
CA TYR A 5 6.01 -7.69 -24.28
C TYR A 5 4.51 -7.90 -24.53
N ASP A 6 3.96 -8.99 -24.00
CA ASP A 6 2.49 -9.14 -23.93
C ASP A 6 1.92 -8.20 -22.88
N ILE A 7 2.58 -8.10 -21.71
CA ILE A 7 2.15 -7.29 -20.57
C ILE A 7 3.29 -6.39 -20.09
N LEU A 8 3.00 -5.11 -19.93
CA LEU A 8 3.84 -4.16 -19.20
C LEU A 8 3.15 -3.80 -17.88
N VAL A 9 3.81 -4.04 -16.74
CA VAL A 9 3.32 -3.65 -15.41
C VAL A 9 4.10 -2.45 -14.92
N VAL A 10 3.40 -1.35 -14.59
CA VAL A 10 3.99 -0.10 -14.11
C VAL A 10 3.77 0.02 -12.61
N GLY A 11 4.77 -0.36 -11.83
CA GLY A 11 4.78 -0.35 -10.35
C GLY A 11 4.94 -1.74 -9.74
N GLY A 12 5.91 -1.86 -8.83
CA GLY A 12 6.29 -3.11 -8.15
C GLY A 12 5.69 -3.27 -6.74
N GLY A 13 4.56 -2.62 -6.44
CA GLY A 13 3.78 -2.87 -5.22
C GLY A 13 2.99 -4.18 -5.30
N PRO A 14 2.23 -4.56 -4.24
CA PRO A 14 1.52 -5.84 -4.18
C PRO A 14 0.64 -6.12 -5.40
N GLY A 15 -0.18 -5.17 -5.83
CA GLY A 15 -1.05 -5.34 -6.99
C GLY A 15 -0.28 -5.59 -8.29
N GLY A 16 0.76 -4.79 -8.56
CA GLY A 16 1.59 -4.98 -9.75
C GLY A 16 2.40 -6.27 -9.73
N ALA A 17 2.92 -6.64 -8.54
CA ALA A 17 3.67 -7.89 -8.37
C ALA A 17 2.80 -9.13 -8.62
N ILE A 18 1.58 -9.17 -8.07
CA ILE A 18 0.62 -10.27 -8.29
C ILE A 18 0.17 -10.30 -9.76
N ALA A 19 -0.12 -9.16 -10.36
CA ALA A 19 -0.49 -9.09 -11.78
C ALA A 19 0.63 -9.64 -12.68
N ALA A 20 1.89 -9.25 -12.43
CA ALA A 20 3.03 -9.75 -13.17
C ALA A 20 3.25 -11.26 -12.94
N TRP A 21 3.14 -11.72 -11.69
CA TRP A 21 3.28 -13.13 -11.34
C TRP A 21 2.21 -13.99 -12.03
N THR A 22 0.96 -13.57 -11.95
CA THR A 22 -0.17 -14.30 -12.56
C THR A 22 -0.02 -14.37 -14.08
N ALA A 23 0.28 -13.25 -14.74
CA ALA A 23 0.47 -13.21 -16.18
C ALA A 23 1.64 -14.10 -16.65
N ALA A 24 2.78 -14.08 -15.94
CA ALA A 24 3.93 -14.91 -16.26
C ALA A 24 3.65 -16.41 -16.08
N ARG A 25 2.91 -16.79 -15.03
CA ARG A 25 2.47 -18.19 -14.84
C ARG A 25 1.56 -18.71 -15.95
N LEU A 26 0.86 -17.82 -16.63
CA LEU A 26 0.04 -18.16 -17.81
C LEU A 26 0.85 -18.19 -19.11
N GLY A 27 2.18 -18.04 -19.04
CA GLY A 27 3.08 -18.13 -20.20
C GLY A 27 3.20 -16.83 -21.02
N LEU A 28 2.68 -15.70 -20.52
CA LEU A 28 2.82 -14.42 -21.19
C LEU A 28 4.22 -13.82 -20.95
N SER A 29 4.72 -13.09 -21.93
CA SER A 29 5.94 -12.28 -21.77
C SER A 29 5.60 -11.01 -20.98
N VAL A 30 6.20 -10.86 -19.80
CA VAL A 30 5.89 -9.79 -18.83
C VAL A 30 7.11 -8.94 -18.53
N CYS A 31 6.93 -7.63 -18.56
CA CYS A 31 7.88 -6.65 -18.04
C CYS A 31 7.28 -5.93 -16.83
N LEU A 32 7.93 -6.00 -15.67
CA LEU A 32 7.59 -5.21 -14.49
C LEU A 32 8.63 -4.13 -14.29
N ILE A 33 8.21 -2.87 -14.22
CA ILE A 33 9.07 -1.73 -13.92
C ILE A 33 8.70 -1.08 -12.60
N GLU A 34 9.72 -0.70 -11.81
CA GLU A 34 9.55 0.05 -10.57
C GLU A 34 10.47 1.30 -10.60
N LYS A 35 9.88 2.47 -10.31
CA LYS A 35 10.59 3.76 -10.33
C LYS A 35 11.67 3.88 -9.27
N ARG A 36 11.50 3.18 -8.13
CA ARG A 36 12.43 3.21 -7.00
C ARG A 36 13.58 2.23 -7.21
N PRO A 37 14.71 2.46 -6.53
CA PRO A 37 15.88 1.56 -6.64
C PRO A 37 15.68 0.24 -5.92
N ALA A 38 14.65 0.11 -5.08
CA ALA A 38 14.35 -1.10 -4.33
C ALA A 38 12.84 -1.32 -4.23
N ILE A 39 12.43 -2.58 -4.39
CA ILE A 39 11.06 -3.02 -4.11
C ILE A 39 10.80 -2.94 -2.60
N GLY A 40 9.58 -2.52 -2.23
CA GLY A 40 9.15 -2.45 -0.83
C GLY A 40 9.77 -1.30 -0.04
N ALA A 41 10.42 -0.32 -0.65
CA ALA A 41 11.02 0.79 0.07
C ALA A 41 10.81 2.15 -0.64
N PRO A 42 10.40 3.21 0.10
CA PRO A 42 9.92 3.19 1.49
C PRO A 42 8.54 2.53 1.61
N VAL A 43 8.27 1.89 2.73
CA VAL A 43 6.95 1.34 3.07
C VAL A 43 6.05 2.48 3.53
N ARG A 44 4.90 2.66 2.86
CA ARG A 44 3.89 3.67 3.24
C ARG A 44 2.60 2.95 3.64
N CYS A 45 2.63 2.26 4.76
CA CYS A 45 1.58 1.35 5.17
C CYS A 45 1.72 0.98 6.65
N ALA A 46 0.60 0.70 7.33
CA ALA A 46 0.59 0.09 8.65
C ALA A 46 0.89 -1.42 8.63
N GLU A 47 0.84 -2.04 7.42
CA GLU A 47 1.29 -3.40 7.11
C GLU A 47 0.36 -4.52 7.59
N GLY A 48 -0.85 -4.20 8.03
CA GLY A 48 -1.86 -5.19 8.41
C GLY A 48 -2.52 -5.87 7.22
N ILE A 49 -2.78 -7.20 7.31
CA ILE A 49 -3.51 -7.97 6.31
C ILE A 49 -4.21 -9.17 6.95
N GLY A 50 -5.44 -9.47 6.52
CA GLY A 50 -6.20 -10.64 6.96
C GLY A 50 -5.58 -11.97 6.52
N LYS A 51 -5.62 -12.98 7.41
CA LYS A 51 -4.98 -14.30 7.18
C LYS A 51 -5.51 -15.01 5.95
N GLU A 52 -6.82 -15.10 5.81
CA GLU A 52 -7.46 -15.84 4.71
C GLU A 52 -7.17 -15.19 3.36
N LEU A 53 -7.27 -13.86 3.31
CA LEU A 53 -7.00 -13.12 2.09
C LEU A 53 -5.54 -13.27 1.65
N LEU A 54 -4.58 -13.21 2.59
CA LEU A 54 -3.17 -13.44 2.29
C LEU A 54 -2.93 -14.85 1.74
N ARG A 55 -3.50 -15.87 2.40
CA ARG A 55 -3.35 -17.28 2.00
C ARG A 55 -3.93 -17.61 0.62
N SER A 56 -4.88 -16.81 0.12
CA SER A 56 -5.40 -17.01 -1.24
C SER A 56 -4.38 -16.68 -2.33
N PHE A 57 -3.30 -15.97 -1.98
CA PHE A 57 -2.24 -15.58 -2.93
C PHE A 57 -0.90 -16.26 -2.67
N ILE A 58 -0.49 -16.34 -1.40
CA ILE A 58 0.81 -16.87 -1.02
C ILE A 58 0.76 -17.50 0.38
N GLU A 59 1.46 -18.62 0.56
CA GLU A 59 1.61 -19.24 1.88
C GLU A 59 2.38 -18.33 2.84
N PRO A 60 1.88 -18.17 4.07
CA PRO A 60 2.55 -17.37 5.09
C PRO A 60 3.96 -17.87 5.40
N ASP A 61 4.93 -16.95 5.50
CA ASP A 61 6.31 -17.26 5.81
C ASP A 61 6.82 -16.32 6.92
N PRO A 62 7.43 -16.86 7.99
CA PRO A 62 7.92 -16.08 9.12
C PRO A 62 8.99 -15.03 8.76
N ARG A 63 9.62 -15.13 7.58
CA ARG A 63 10.60 -14.14 7.12
C ARG A 63 10.02 -12.74 6.94
N TRP A 64 8.74 -12.65 6.63
CA TRP A 64 8.05 -11.38 6.39
C TRP A 64 6.77 -11.18 7.22
N ILE A 65 6.48 -12.09 8.16
CA ILE A 65 5.45 -11.89 9.20
C ILE A 65 6.13 -11.30 10.43
N SER A 66 5.80 -10.06 10.77
CA SER A 66 6.33 -9.38 11.96
C SER A 66 5.53 -9.72 13.21
N ALA A 67 4.21 -9.87 13.09
CA ALA A 67 3.34 -10.26 14.19
C ALA A 67 2.13 -11.06 13.71
N ASP A 68 1.70 -12.02 14.53
CA ASP A 68 0.46 -12.80 14.36
C ASP A 68 -0.60 -12.21 15.30
N ILE A 69 -1.54 -11.49 14.72
CA ILE A 69 -2.58 -10.75 15.44
C ILE A 69 -3.78 -11.65 15.70
N LYS A 70 -4.23 -11.68 16.96
CA LYS A 70 -5.34 -12.50 17.41
C LYS A 70 -6.55 -11.68 17.85
N ARG A 71 -6.40 -10.37 17.98
CA ARG A 71 -7.47 -9.46 18.37
C ARG A 71 -7.27 -8.06 17.81
N ALA A 72 -8.38 -7.38 17.56
CA ALA A 72 -8.40 -5.96 17.29
C ALA A 72 -9.11 -5.24 18.46
N ARG A 73 -8.54 -4.15 18.94
CA ARG A 73 -9.14 -3.32 19.99
C ARG A 73 -9.53 -1.96 19.41
N ILE A 74 -10.79 -1.60 19.59
CA ILE A 74 -11.29 -0.27 19.25
C ILE A 74 -11.43 0.52 20.54
N ILE A 75 -10.67 1.59 20.69
CA ILE A 75 -10.59 2.43 21.89
C ILE A 75 -11.30 3.75 21.63
N ALA A 76 -12.38 3.99 22.35
CA ALA A 76 -13.16 5.23 22.29
C ALA A 76 -12.54 6.35 23.13
N PRO A 77 -12.93 7.64 22.93
CA PRO A 77 -12.39 8.77 23.69
C PRO A 77 -12.56 8.66 25.22
N ASN A 78 -13.63 8.04 25.67
CA ASN A 78 -13.89 7.77 27.07
C ASN A 78 -13.15 6.53 27.62
N ARG A 79 -12.19 6.00 26.86
CA ARG A 79 -11.41 4.78 27.14
C ARG A 79 -12.22 3.48 27.17
N THR A 80 -13.48 3.49 26.78
CA THR A 80 -14.21 2.24 26.54
C THR A 80 -13.53 1.49 25.41
N THR A 81 -13.23 0.21 25.65
CA THR A 81 -12.55 -0.65 24.68
C THR A 81 -13.48 -1.78 24.23
N ILE A 82 -13.64 -1.92 22.95
CA ILE A 82 -14.28 -3.09 22.32
C ILE A 82 -13.16 -3.96 21.81
N THR A 83 -13.12 -5.22 22.24
CA THR A 83 -12.18 -6.23 21.73
C THR A 83 -12.90 -7.17 20.81
N LEU A 84 -12.37 -7.30 19.60
CA LEU A 84 -12.82 -8.23 18.57
C LEU A 84 -11.77 -9.33 18.41
N ASP A 85 -12.19 -10.57 18.53
CA ASP A 85 -11.36 -11.76 18.33
C ASP A 85 -11.40 -12.23 16.86
N ASP A 86 -10.68 -13.30 16.55
CA ASP A 86 -10.58 -13.91 15.22
C ASP A 86 -11.96 -14.17 14.56
N ASN A 87 -13.01 -14.41 15.35
CA ASN A 87 -14.33 -14.72 14.83
C ASN A 87 -15.17 -13.48 14.51
N ARG A 88 -14.79 -12.30 15.01
CA ARG A 88 -15.58 -11.06 14.96
C ARG A 88 -14.87 -9.90 14.29
N ALA A 89 -13.56 -9.95 14.18
CA ALA A 89 -12.75 -8.85 13.66
C ALA A 89 -12.53 -8.88 12.13
N GLY A 90 -12.93 -9.95 11.46
CA GLY A 90 -12.78 -10.08 10.01
C GLY A 90 -11.33 -9.88 9.55
N ALA A 91 -11.11 -8.98 8.62
CA ALA A 91 -9.80 -8.67 8.05
C ALA A 91 -8.86 -7.87 8.99
N GLU A 92 -9.38 -7.36 10.12
CA GLU A 92 -8.60 -6.57 11.09
C GLU A 92 -7.75 -7.45 12.01
N VAL A 93 -8.00 -8.75 12.02
CA VAL A 93 -7.20 -9.78 12.68
C VAL A 93 -6.47 -10.57 11.60
N GLY A 94 -5.15 -10.69 11.71
CA GLY A 94 -4.37 -11.34 10.68
C GLY A 94 -2.88 -11.29 10.98
N TYR A 95 -2.13 -10.75 10.06
CA TYR A 95 -0.70 -10.54 10.22
C TYR A 95 -0.37 -9.05 10.09
N VAL A 96 0.65 -8.63 10.82
CA VAL A 96 1.39 -7.42 10.48
C VAL A 96 2.67 -7.87 9.76
N LEU A 97 2.85 -7.39 8.54
CA LEU A 97 3.93 -7.82 7.66
C LEU A 97 5.20 -6.99 7.86
N ASP A 98 6.34 -7.50 7.41
CA ASP A 98 7.46 -6.68 6.94
C ASP A 98 7.34 -6.53 5.42
N ARG A 99 6.73 -5.45 4.97
CA ARG A 99 6.52 -5.20 3.55
C ARG A 99 7.81 -4.96 2.76
N LYS A 100 8.90 -4.57 3.41
CA LYS A 100 10.22 -4.50 2.76
C LYS A 100 10.65 -5.88 2.25
N ILE A 101 10.32 -6.93 3.00
CA ILE A 101 10.61 -8.32 2.63
C ILE A 101 9.46 -8.91 1.81
N PHE A 102 8.22 -8.70 2.24
CA PHE A 102 7.03 -9.24 1.57
C PHE A 102 6.88 -8.79 0.12
N ASP A 103 6.97 -7.48 -0.16
CA ASP A 103 6.85 -6.97 -1.52
C ASP A 103 7.96 -7.54 -2.43
N ARG A 104 9.17 -7.72 -1.89
CA ARG A 104 10.27 -8.38 -2.62
C ARG A 104 9.98 -9.83 -2.91
N GLU A 105 9.38 -10.56 -1.97
CA GLU A 105 8.97 -11.95 -2.17
C GLU A 105 7.97 -12.04 -3.33
N LEU A 106 6.95 -11.20 -3.37
CA LEU A 106 5.97 -11.19 -4.47
C LEU A 106 6.63 -10.94 -5.83
N VAL A 107 7.52 -9.94 -5.91
CA VAL A 107 8.24 -9.64 -7.16
C VAL A 107 9.23 -10.76 -7.52
N TRP A 108 9.85 -11.40 -6.52
CA TRP A 108 10.70 -12.56 -6.76
C TRP A 108 9.92 -13.74 -7.33
N GLN A 109 8.71 -14.00 -6.83
CA GLN A 109 7.83 -15.02 -7.41
C GLN A 109 7.46 -14.69 -8.87
N ALA A 110 7.17 -13.42 -9.18
CA ALA A 110 6.94 -12.97 -10.55
C ALA A 110 8.17 -13.21 -11.44
N SER A 111 9.37 -12.90 -10.95
CA SER A 111 10.63 -13.12 -11.67
C SER A 111 10.89 -14.63 -11.90
N LYS A 112 10.67 -15.46 -10.87
CA LYS A 112 10.78 -16.94 -11.00
C LYS A 112 9.81 -17.52 -12.04
N ALA A 113 8.64 -16.92 -12.17
CA ALA A 113 7.65 -17.32 -13.17
C ALA A 113 7.99 -16.84 -14.58
N GLY A 114 9.05 -16.04 -14.77
CA GLY A 114 9.54 -15.58 -16.07
C GLY A 114 9.33 -14.10 -16.38
N SER A 115 8.85 -13.28 -15.41
CA SER A 115 8.78 -11.84 -15.62
C SER A 115 10.16 -11.19 -15.66
N ASP A 116 10.41 -10.32 -16.61
CA ASP A 116 11.55 -9.41 -16.63
C ASP A 116 11.28 -8.25 -15.64
N VAL A 117 12.12 -8.08 -14.61
CA VAL A 117 11.92 -7.07 -13.56
C VAL A 117 13.01 -6.01 -13.62
N PHE A 118 12.62 -4.74 -13.64
CA PHE A 118 13.54 -3.60 -13.70
C PHE A 118 13.21 -2.58 -12.61
N VAL A 119 14.07 -2.47 -11.62
CA VAL A 119 14.05 -1.39 -10.63
C VAL A 119 14.73 -0.12 -11.18
N LYS A 120 14.54 1.03 -10.51
CA LYS A 120 15.04 2.33 -10.97
C LYS A 120 14.64 2.63 -12.42
N SER A 121 13.44 2.15 -12.79
CA SER A 121 12.86 2.24 -14.14
C SER A 121 11.48 2.87 -14.02
N ARG A 122 11.31 4.06 -14.58
CA ARG A 122 10.11 4.88 -14.43
C ARG A 122 9.40 5.05 -15.76
N ALA A 123 8.11 4.75 -15.82
CA ALA A 123 7.28 5.22 -16.92
C ALA A 123 7.20 6.76 -16.88
N VAL A 124 7.49 7.40 -18.00
CA VAL A 124 7.51 8.87 -18.12
C VAL A 124 6.47 9.41 -19.09
N ALA A 125 5.94 8.56 -19.96
CA ALA A 125 4.82 8.84 -20.84
C ALA A 125 4.16 7.53 -21.29
N PRO A 126 2.86 7.48 -21.63
CA PRO A 126 2.26 6.36 -22.34
C PRO A 126 2.70 6.37 -23.83
N ILE A 127 2.71 5.21 -24.45
CA ILE A 127 2.71 5.06 -25.91
C ILE A 127 1.24 4.87 -26.31
N MET A 128 0.75 5.72 -27.19
CA MET A 128 -0.63 5.70 -27.68
C MET A 128 -0.64 5.57 -29.20
N GLU A 129 -1.41 4.63 -29.73
CA GLU A 129 -1.64 4.42 -31.17
C GLU A 129 -3.16 4.32 -31.39
N ASP A 130 -3.72 5.17 -32.23
CA ASP A 130 -5.15 5.20 -32.55
C ASP A 130 -6.10 5.22 -31.33
N GLY A 131 -5.69 5.92 -30.26
CA GLY A 131 -6.46 6.01 -29.00
C GLY A 131 -6.26 4.84 -28.05
N HIS A 132 -5.50 3.80 -28.42
CA HIS A 132 -5.18 2.65 -27.58
C HIS A 132 -3.85 2.82 -26.87
N ILE A 133 -3.74 2.38 -25.62
CA ILE A 133 -2.47 2.31 -24.91
C ILE A 133 -1.69 1.11 -25.43
N ARG A 134 -0.46 1.36 -25.88
CA ARG A 134 0.44 0.36 -26.49
C ARG A 134 1.75 0.19 -25.71
N GLY A 135 1.82 0.68 -24.49
CA GLY A 135 3.00 0.59 -23.66
C GLY A 135 3.37 1.90 -22.99
N ALA A 136 4.64 2.06 -22.69
CA ALA A 136 5.19 3.25 -22.04
C ALA A 136 6.58 3.61 -22.55
N VAL A 137 6.88 4.90 -22.52
CA VAL A 137 8.27 5.39 -22.56
C VAL A 137 8.86 5.22 -21.16
N VAL A 138 9.89 4.42 -21.05
CA VAL A 138 10.53 4.06 -19.78
C VAL A 138 11.89 4.74 -19.68
N GLU A 139 12.12 5.44 -18.58
CA GLU A 139 13.42 6.01 -18.23
C GLU A 139 14.12 5.09 -17.23
N CYS A 140 15.23 4.50 -17.66
CA CYS A 140 16.08 3.63 -16.85
C CYS A 140 17.52 4.11 -16.88
N CYS A 141 18.12 4.39 -15.73
CA CYS A 141 19.50 4.84 -15.61
C CYS A 141 19.85 6.05 -16.53
N GLY A 142 18.94 7.01 -16.66
CA GLY A 142 19.10 8.21 -17.48
C GLY A 142 18.89 8.02 -18.99
N LYS A 143 18.55 6.81 -19.42
CA LYS A 143 18.23 6.52 -20.82
C LYS A 143 16.74 6.28 -20.97
N ARG A 144 16.15 6.80 -22.03
CA ARG A 144 14.74 6.57 -22.38
C ARG A 144 14.66 5.57 -23.50
N GLN A 145 13.70 4.65 -23.38
CA GLN A 145 13.35 3.69 -24.43
C GLN A 145 11.85 3.46 -24.44
N GLU A 146 11.33 3.15 -25.59
CA GLU A 146 9.95 2.71 -25.77
C GLU A 146 9.85 1.22 -25.42
N VAL A 147 8.84 0.86 -24.63
CA VAL A 147 8.48 -0.51 -24.30
C VAL A 147 7.03 -0.70 -24.72
N LYS A 148 6.82 -1.39 -25.82
CA LYS A 148 5.48 -1.72 -26.31
C LYS A 148 4.90 -2.91 -25.57
N ALA A 149 3.57 -2.92 -25.41
CA ALA A 149 2.84 -4.03 -24.82
C ALA A 149 1.43 -4.12 -25.39
N LYS A 150 0.88 -5.34 -25.44
CA LYS A 150 -0.51 -5.57 -25.84
C LYS A 150 -1.47 -4.99 -24.79
N VAL A 151 -1.11 -5.16 -23.49
CA VAL A 151 -1.82 -4.56 -22.36
C VAL A 151 -0.80 -3.97 -21.38
N THR A 152 -1.09 -2.76 -20.92
CA THR A 152 -0.34 -2.11 -19.84
C THR A 152 -1.16 -2.17 -18.55
N ILE A 153 -0.56 -2.67 -17.46
CA ILE A 153 -1.19 -2.68 -16.14
C ILE A 153 -0.58 -1.53 -15.33
N ALA A 154 -1.39 -0.50 -15.06
CA ALA A 154 -1.02 0.63 -14.24
C ALA A 154 -1.24 0.29 -12.77
N ALA A 155 -0.14 0.04 -12.05
CA ALA A 155 -0.06 -0.25 -10.62
C ALA A 155 0.75 0.83 -9.90
N ASP A 156 0.62 2.09 -10.34
CA ASP A 156 1.48 3.22 -9.95
C ASP A 156 1.05 3.89 -8.64
N GLY A 157 0.12 3.24 -7.92
CA GLY A 157 -0.29 3.58 -6.56
C GLY A 157 -1.10 4.87 -6.45
N VAL A 158 -1.24 5.39 -5.24
CA VAL A 158 -2.07 6.58 -4.96
C VAL A 158 -1.68 7.81 -5.78
N GLU A 159 -0.42 7.96 -6.16
CA GLU A 159 0.04 9.06 -7.02
C GLU A 159 -0.52 8.95 -8.44
N SER A 160 -0.71 7.76 -8.97
CA SER A 160 -1.36 7.38 -10.26
C SER A 160 -1.07 8.32 -11.42
N LYS A 161 0.19 8.80 -11.53
CA LYS A 161 0.60 9.75 -12.57
C LYS A 161 0.53 9.16 -13.95
N PHE A 162 1.03 7.92 -14.10
CA PHE A 162 0.99 7.23 -15.38
C PHE A 162 -0.45 6.98 -15.82
N THR A 163 -1.30 6.55 -14.89
CA THR A 163 -2.74 6.36 -15.14
C THR A 163 -3.41 7.63 -15.67
N ARG A 164 -3.11 8.81 -15.06
CA ARG A 164 -3.64 10.09 -15.56
C ARG A 164 -3.10 10.46 -16.95
N TRP A 165 -1.84 10.17 -17.23
CA TRP A 165 -1.29 10.43 -18.57
C TRP A 165 -1.94 9.54 -19.63
N CYS A 166 -2.47 8.38 -19.27
CA CYS A 166 -3.28 7.51 -20.13
C CYS A 166 -4.71 8.05 -20.34
N GLY A 167 -5.08 9.20 -19.77
CA GLY A 167 -6.38 9.85 -19.97
C GLY A 167 -7.46 9.50 -18.95
N LEU A 168 -7.14 8.72 -17.91
CA LEU A 168 -8.10 8.38 -16.85
C LEU A 168 -7.93 9.33 -15.65
N ASP A 169 -8.99 10.03 -15.26
CA ASP A 169 -8.95 10.93 -14.11
C ASP A 169 -8.99 10.17 -12.78
N THR A 170 -7.83 10.11 -12.15
CA THR A 170 -7.64 9.53 -10.83
C THR A 170 -7.45 10.60 -9.74
N THR A 171 -7.83 11.84 -10.01
CA THR A 171 -7.72 12.95 -9.03
C THR A 171 -8.62 12.71 -7.84
N ILE A 172 -8.06 12.76 -6.63
CA ILE A 172 -8.78 12.54 -5.38
C ILE A 172 -8.98 13.89 -4.66
N PRO A 173 -10.21 14.25 -4.28
CA PRO A 173 -10.45 15.42 -3.45
C PRO A 173 -9.75 15.32 -2.09
N LEU A 174 -9.30 16.46 -1.54
CA LEU A 174 -8.65 16.47 -0.23
C LEU A 174 -9.54 15.96 0.92
N SER A 175 -10.85 15.99 0.77
CA SER A 175 -11.81 15.42 1.71
C SER A 175 -11.87 13.89 1.70
N GLU A 176 -11.43 13.27 0.61
CA GLU A 176 -11.44 11.83 0.37
C GLU A 176 -10.03 11.23 0.36
N MET A 177 -9.00 12.04 0.60
CA MET A 177 -7.62 11.62 0.77
C MET A 177 -7.27 11.70 2.25
N MET A 178 -6.85 10.60 2.84
CA MET A 178 -6.29 10.63 4.19
C MET A 178 -4.83 11.08 4.14
N SER A 179 -4.49 12.02 5.00
CA SER A 179 -3.11 12.41 5.28
C SER A 179 -2.60 11.56 6.43
N CYS A 180 -1.64 10.71 6.14
CA CYS A 180 -1.13 9.74 7.09
C CYS A 180 0.33 10.02 7.47
N ILE A 181 0.63 9.82 8.74
CA ILE A 181 1.99 9.77 9.27
C ILE A 181 2.11 8.58 10.22
N GLN A 182 3.23 7.90 10.19
CA GLN A 182 3.52 6.73 11.01
C GLN A 182 4.95 6.74 11.49
N TYR A 183 5.15 6.31 12.73
CA TYR A 183 6.45 5.99 13.32
C TYR A 183 6.58 4.48 13.48
N LEU A 184 7.74 3.93 13.16
CA LEU A 184 8.16 2.64 13.70
C LEU A 184 8.84 2.93 15.04
N VAL A 185 8.25 2.42 16.10
CA VAL A 185 8.68 2.69 17.49
C VAL A 185 9.16 1.39 18.12
N THR A 186 10.25 1.47 18.87
CA THR A 186 10.78 0.36 19.69
C THR A 186 10.91 0.77 21.15
N ASP A 187 11.22 -0.19 22.03
CA ASP A 187 11.31 -0.04 23.49
C ASP A 187 9.99 0.37 24.15
N ILE A 188 8.89 -0.14 23.63
CA ILE A 188 7.54 0.09 24.14
C ILE A 188 6.94 -1.19 24.73
N ASP A 189 6.04 -1.01 25.71
CA ASP A 189 5.23 -2.10 26.26
C ASP A 189 3.89 -2.14 25.54
N ILE A 190 3.67 -3.20 24.78
CA ILE A 190 2.47 -3.42 23.97
C ILE A 190 2.03 -4.88 24.05
N ASP A 191 0.79 -5.13 23.67
CA ASP A 191 0.31 -6.48 23.39
C ASP A 191 0.74 -6.90 21.97
N PRO A 192 1.68 -7.85 21.82
CA PRO A 192 2.22 -8.22 20.50
C PRO A 192 1.20 -8.97 19.61
N ASN A 193 0.04 -9.35 20.15
CA ASN A 193 -1.02 -10.04 19.42
C ASN A 193 -2.26 -9.17 19.19
N SER A 194 -2.16 -7.85 19.37
CA SER A 194 -3.26 -6.91 19.20
C SER A 194 -2.93 -5.83 18.18
N ASN A 195 -3.91 -5.50 17.35
CA ASN A 195 -3.96 -4.24 16.62
C ASN A 195 -4.95 -3.31 17.31
N ASP A 196 -4.50 -2.11 17.66
CA ASP A 196 -5.29 -1.12 18.39
C ASP A 196 -5.67 0.05 17.51
N PHE A 197 -6.93 0.44 17.58
CA PHE A 197 -7.53 1.54 16.84
C PHE A 197 -8.09 2.56 17.81
N TYR A 198 -7.49 3.73 17.88
CA TYR A 198 -7.95 4.83 18.73
C TYR A 198 -8.81 5.78 17.91
N LEU A 199 -10.04 5.98 18.36
CA LEU A 199 -11.03 6.84 17.72
C LEU A 199 -11.27 8.11 18.52
N GLY A 200 -11.77 9.14 17.86
CA GLY A 200 -12.22 10.38 18.47
C GLY A 200 -11.55 11.62 17.90
N ASN A 201 -12.30 12.73 17.91
CA ASN A 201 -11.83 13.97 17.30
C ASN A 201 -10.61 14.57 17.98
N ASP A 202 -10.42 14.29 19.28
CA ASP A 202 -9.25 14.77 20.03
C ASP A 202 -7.98 13.95 19.71
N VAL A 203 -8.14 12.71 19.21
CA VAL A 203 -7.04 11.82 18.86
C VAL A 203 -6.78 11.87 17.35
N ALA A 204 -7.83 11.67 16.55
CA ALA A 204 -7.75 11.61 15.10
C ALA A 204 -9.07 12.10 14.46
N PRO A 205 -9.22 13.40 14.18
CA PRO A 205 -10.47 13.96 13.70
C PRO A 205 -10.90 13.35 12.37
N GLN A 206 -12.06 12.67 12.36
CA GLN A 206 -12.65 11.97 11.20
C GLN A 206 -11.75 10.86 10.62
N GLY A 207 -10.86 10.31 11.43
CA GLY A 207 -10.00 9.20 11.09
C GLY A 207 -9.75 8.35 12.31
N TYR A 208 -8.59 7.69 12.35
CA TYR A 208 -8.15 6.94 13.50
C TYR A 208 -6.63 6.95 13.66
N LEU A 209 -6.18 6.67 14.88
CA LEU A 209 -4.79 6.39 15.20
C LEU A 209 -4.65 4.89 15.43
N TRP A 210 -3.58 4.30 14.94
CA TRP A 210 -3.31 2.86 15.07
C TRP A 210 -2.03 2.57 15.84
N VAL A 211 -2.04 1.44 16.57
CA VAL A 211 -0.86 0.81 17.14
C VAL A 211 -0.85 -0.64 16.65
N PHE A 212 -0.01 -0.95 15.66
CA PHE A 212 0.08 -2.27 15.05
C PHE A 212 1.41 -2.92 15.43
N ALA A 213 1.34 -4.04 16.14
CA ALA A 213 2.51 -4.71 16.66
C ALA A 213 3.46 -5.16 15.54
N LYS A 214 4.77 -4.89 15.71
CA LYS A 214 5.86 -5.34 14.84
C LYS A 214 6.82 -6.30 15.56
N GLY A 215 6.37 -6.88 16.65
CA GLY A 215 7.10 -7.76 17.54
C GLY A 215 6.72 -7.50 19.00
N GLU A 216 7.48 -8.03 19.95
CA GLU A 216 7.13 -7.96 21.38
C GLU A 216 7.22 -6.54 21.96
N ARG A 217 8.16 -5.73 21.48
CA ARG A 217 8.47 -4.41 22.02
C ARG A 217 8.55 -3.32 20.94
N SER A 218 7.92 -3.55 19.79
CA SER A 218 7.92 -2.60 18.69
C SER A 218 6.58 -2.57 17.97
N ALA A 219 6.20 -1.40 17.45
CA ALA A 219 4.96 -1.21 16.72
C ALA A 219 5.09 -0.14 15.63
N ASN A 220 4.27 -0.28 14.61
CA ASN A 220 3.88 0.80 13.73
C ASN A 220 2.79 1.63 14.43
N ILE A 221 3.12 2.84 14.85
CA ILE A 221 2.18 3.78 15.49
C ILE A 221 1.96 4.92 14.52
N GLY A 222 0.72 5.13 14.12
CA GLY A 222 0.44 6.14 13.12
C GLY A 222 -0.99 6.66 13.19
N ILE A 223 -1.25 7.66 12.38
CA ILE A 223 -2.53 8.36 12.30
C ILE A 223 -2.89 8.66 10.85
N GLY A 224 -4.18 8.53 10.52
CA GLY A 224 -4.77 9.01 9.30
C GLY A 224 -5.92 9.97 9.61
N ILE A 225 -5.88 11.17 9.03
CA ILE A 225 -6.98 12.13 9.06
C ILE A 225 -7.24 12.67 7.65
N PRO A 226 -8.48 13.08 7.30
CA PRO A 226 -8.73 13.70 6.01
C PRO A 226 -7.76 14.86 5.75
N ALA A 227 -7.19 14.93 4.56
CA ALA A 227 -6.24 15.99 4.21
C ALA A 227 -6.83 17.40 4.35
N SER A 228 -8.15 17.52 4.21
CA SER A 228 -8.92 18.75 4.48
C SER A 228 -8.95 19.16 5.96
N LYS A 229 -8.58 18.27 6.88
CA LYS A 229 -8.51 18.53 8.33
C LYS A 229 -7.12 18.91 8.83
N ASN A 230 -6.09 18.78 8.00
CA ASN A 230 -4.77 19.31 8.32
C ASN A 230 -4.82 20.84 8.32
N LYS A 231 -4.60 21.44 9.47
CA LYS A 231 -4.52 22.88 9.67
C LYS A 231 -3.10 23.29 10.02
N PRO A 232 -2.66 24.51 9.73
CA PRO A 232 -1.32 24.97 10.11
C PRO A 232 -1.03 24.79 11.61
N GLU A 233 -2.06 24.97 12.45
CA GLU A 233 -1.98 24.92 13.92
C GLU A 233 -2.02 23.49 14.47
N MET A 234 -2.58 22.52 13.71
CA MET A 234 -2.76 21.15 14.16
C MET A 234 -2.82 20.19 12.97
N ARG A 235 -1.73 19.52 12.69
CA ARG A 235 -1.56 18.56 11.60
C ARG A 235 -1.62 17.13 12.13
N ALA A 236 -1.74 16.16 11.26
CA ALA A 236 -1.68 14.74 11.63
C ALA A 236 -0.48 14.41 12.53
N ARG A 237 0.69 15.01 12.25
CA ARG A 237 1.89 14.85 13.07
C ARG A 237 1.71 15.33 14.50
N ASP A 238 1.08 16.48 14.69
CA ASP A 238 0.95 17.09 16.01
C ASP A 238 0.03 16.25 16.93
N TYR A 239 -0.99 15.58 16.35
CA TYR A 239 -1.80 14.57 17.04
C TYR A 239 -0.99 13.32 17.40
N LEU A 240 -0.19 12.81 16.48
CA LEU A 240 0.65 11.64 16.72
C LEU A 240 1.71 11.91 17.77
N ASP A 241 2.41 13.04 17.71
CA ASP A 241 3.46 13.43 18.67
C ASP A 241 2.87 13.56 20.10
N ARG A 242 1.67 14.14 20.22
CA ARG A 242 0.95 14.20 21.49
C ARG A 242 0.62 12.80 22.02
N PHE A 243 0.07 11.93 21.19
CA PHE A 243 -0.23 10.55 21.57
C PHE A 243 1.02 9.79 22.01
N MET A 244 2.13 9.95 21.31
CA MET A 244 3.41 9.35 21.67
C MET A 244 3.89 9.81 23.04
N HIS A 245 3.81 11.11 23.31
CA HIS A 245 4.18 11.67 24.62
C HIS A 245 3.31 11.14 25.77
N GLU A 246 2.01 10.96 25.52
CA GLU A 246 1.05 10.51 26.55
C GLU A 246 1.12 9.00 26.82
N HIS A 247 1.36 8.17 25.77
CA HIS A 247 1.26 6.72 25.87
C HIS A 247 2.62 6.00 25.84
N PHE A 248 3.61 6.57 25.18
CA PHE A 248 4.91 5.95 24.95
C PHE A 248 6.07 6.94 25.10
N PRO A 249 6.18 7.62 26.28
CA PRO A 249 7.16 8.71 26.48
C PRO A 249 8.62 8.25 26.31
N ASP A 250 8.92 6.99 26.62
CA ASP A 250 10.27 6.41 26.52
C ASP A 250 10.54 5.69 25.20
N GLY A 251 9.51 5.56 24.34
CA GLY A 251 9.58 4.87 23.07
C GLY A 251 10.57 5.52 22.11
N LYS A 252 11.34 4.70 21.39
CA LYS A 252 12.36 5.15 20.44
C LYS A 252 11.82 5.10 19.02
N ILE A 253 11.72 6.24 18.38
CA ILE A 253 11.31 6.34 16.97
C ILE A 253 12.51 6.02 16.11
N ILE A 254 12.42 4.95 15.30
CA ILE A 254 13.49 4.49 14.41
C ILE A 254 13.18 4.70 12.92
N GLU A 255 11.91 4.92 12.56
CA GLU A 255 11.51 5.30 11.20
C GLU A 255 10.31 6.25 11.26
N CYS A 256 10.26 7.24 10.36
CA CYS A 256 9.11 8.12 10.17
C CYS A 256 8.69 8.06 8.70
N ILE A 257 7.43 7.78 8.47
CA ILE A 257 6.85 7.61 7.13
C ILE A 257 5.65 8.53 7.00
N VAL A 258 5.53 9.17 5.83
CA VAL A 258 4.35 9.96 5.47
C VAL A 258 3.76 9.46 4.16
N GLY A 259 2.45 9.53 4.03
CA GLY A 259 1.74 9.08 2.84
C GLY A 259 0.32 9.61 2.77
N GLY A 260 -0.33 9.29 1.66
CA GLY A 260 -1.76 9.47 1.49
C GLY A 260 -2.42 8.11 1.32
N ASP A 261 -3.62 7.96 1.85
CA ASP A 261 -4.45 6.78 1.70
C ASP A 261 -5.76 7.17 1.00
N PRO A 262 -6.08 6.57 -0.18
CA PRO A 262 -7.20 6.98 -1.00
C PRO A 262 -8.52 6.32 -0.53
N VAL A 263 -9.04 6.71 0.62
CA VAL A 263 -10.33 6.24 1.17
C VAL A 263 -11.51 6.92 0.47
N CYS A 264 -11.60 6.73 -0.81
CA CYS A 264 -12.53 7.43 -1.68
C CYS A 264 -13.43 6.46 -2.46
N ARG A 265 -14.40 7.02 -3.20
CA ARG A 265 -15.24 6.20 -4.08
C ARG A 265 -14.38 5.46 -5.11
N PRO A 266 -14.71 4.19 -5.44
CA PRO A 266 -14.07 3.49 -6.53
C PRO A 266 -14.13 4.28 -7.84
N LEU A 267 -13.15 4.05 -8.72
CA LEU A 267 -13.22 4.64 -10.07
C LEU A 267 -14.43 4.10 -10.82
N PRO A 268 -15.12 4.92 -11.62
CA PRO A 268 -16.22 4.46 -12.47
C PRO A 268 -15.76 3.42 -13.50
N CYS A 269 -14.51 3.49 -13.92
CA CYS A 269 -13.90 2.55 -14.86
C CYS A 269 -12.42 2.39 -14.51
N THR A 270 -11.97 1.13 -14.46
CA THR A 270 -10.58 0.75 -14.19
C THR A 270 -9.90 0.14 -15.40
N VAL A 271 -10.51 0.23 -16.57
CA VAL A 271 -10.00 -0.30 -17.83
C VAL A 271 -10.15 0.72 -18.95
N ALA A 272 -9.25 0.68 -19.91
CA ALA A 272 -9.36 1.35 -21.20
C ALA A 272 -8.69 0.46 -22.27
N ASP A 273 -8.80 0.84 -23.53
CA ASP A 273 -8.18 0.06 -24.59
C ASP A 273 -6.66 -0.04 -24.41
N GLY A 274 -6.19 -1.27 -24.16
CA GLY A 274 -4.79 -1.56 -23.84
C GLY A 274 -4.32 -1.20 -22.44
N LEU A 275 -5.22 -0.82 -21.53
CA LEU A 275 -4.90 -0.41 -20.17
C LEU A 275 -5.80 -1.08 -19.11
N MET A 276 -5.22 -1.56 -18.03
CA MET A 276 -5.89 -1.95 -16.79
C MET A 276 -5.26 -1.23 -15.60
N ILE A 277 -6.07 -0.87 -14.60
CA ILE A 277 -5.60 -0.18 -13.39
C ILE A 277 -5.83 -1.08 -12.19
N VAL A 278 -4.83 -1.19 -11.31
CA VAL A 278 -4.89 -2.04 -10.11
C VAL A 278 -4.39 -1.31 -8.86
N GLY A 279 -4.77 -1.81 -7.69
CA GLY A 279 -4.36 -1.27 -6.40
C GLY A 279 -4.89 0.14 -6.11
N ASP A 280 -4.12 0.95 -5.37
CA ASP A 280 -4.54 2.31 -4.97
C ASP A 280 -4.80 3.23 -6.18
N ALA A 281 -4.15 2.97 -7.32
CA ALA A 281 -4.46 3.69 -8.56
C ALA A 281 -5.89 3.44 -9.02
N ALA A 282 -6.45 2.27 -8.74
CA ALA A 282 -7.85 1.89 -9.02
C ALA A 282 -8.81 2.26 -7.86
N ARG A 283 -8.30 2.84 -6.76
CA ARG A 283 -9.07 3.19 -5.57
C ARG A 283 -9.78 1.99 -4.91
N VAL A 284 -9.06 0.88 -4.75
CA VAL A 284 -9.59 -0.35 -4.15
C VAL A 284 -9.38 -0.45 -2.64
N VAL A 285 -8.87 0.61 -2.02
CA VAL A 285 -8.70 0.69 -0.57
C VAL A 285 -10.07 0.65 0.12
N ASP A 286 -10.19 -0.14 1.18
CA ASP A 286 -11.39 -0.16 2.00
C ASP A 286 -11.59 1.21 2.68
N PRO A 287 -12.74 1.88 2.47
CA PRO A 287 -12.93 3.24 2.96
C PRO A 287 -13.14 3.35 4.47
N LEU A 288 -13.40 2.24 5.17
CA LEU A 288 -13.60 2.22 6.61
C LEU A 288 -12.28 2.02 7.35
N THR A 289 -11.48 1.05 6.89
CA THR A 289 -10.29 0.59 7.61
C THR A 289 -8.98 1.10 7.00
N GLY A 290 -9.00 1.60 5.76
CA GLY A 290 -7.78 1.93 5.00
C GLY A 290 -7.04 0.69 4.51
N GLY A 291 -7.66 -0.49 4.58
CA GLY A 291 -7.07 -1.77 4.16
C GLY A 291 -6.94 -1.87 2.64
N GLY A 292 -5.73 -1.78 2.11
CA GLY A 292 -5.47 -1.79 0.66
C GLY A 292 -4.65 -2.96 0.15
N ILE A 293 -3.81 -3.61 0.98
CA ILE A 293 -2.85 -4.63 0.52
C ILE A 293 -3.58 -5.80 -0.16
N GLY A 294 -4.54 -6.40 0.54
CA GLY A 294 -5.28 -7.56 0.05
C GLY A 294 -6.13 -7.22 -1.17
N ASN A 295 -6.86 -6.11 -1.11
CA ASN A 295 -7.69 -5.65 -2.22
C ASN A 295 -6.88 -5.34 -3.50
N ALA A 296 -5.63 -4.90 -3.34
CA ALA A 296 -4.74 -4.67 -4.48
C ALA A 296 -4.27 -5.97 -5.14
N MET A 297 -4.32 -7.10 -4.45
CA MET A 297 -3.87 -8.40 -4.95
C MET A 297 -4.98 -9.21 -5.64
N ILE A 298 -6.26 -8.86 -5.40
CA ILE A 298 -7.41 -9.45 -6.09
C ILE A 298 -7.43 -9.02 -7.57
#